data_2ca0c12b3d305c3e903e1ea278ea1a05
#
_entry.id   2ca0c12b3d305c3e903e1ea278ea1a05
#
_cell.length_a   1.000
_cell.length_b   1.000
_cell.length_c   1.000
_cell.angle_alpha   90.00
_cell.angle_beta   90.00
_cell.angle_gamma   90.00
#
_symmetry.space_group_name_H-M   'P 1'
#
loop_
_entity.id
_entity.type
_entity.pdbx_description
1 polymer ?
#
loop_
_entity_poly.entity_id
_entity_poly.type
_entity_poly.pdbx_seq_one_letter_code
_entity_poly.pdbx_strand_id
1 'polypeptide(L)'
;LMRSSAASDVYKRQAMGVLSEDSSKFGKMLVLTLLPGTQGLYGFIVGFLILVSGGVLGGTAPTIGQGLAYFAASLAIGIGGMISGFAQGKAAVSGIALSAKDDSNFSKAMVSVTLVEIYALLSFIVSLLVVITVPNLNI
;
A
#
# COMPACT_ATOMS: atom_id res chain seq x y z
N LEU A 1 -8.69 9.95 6.93
CA LEU A 1 -7.89 9.24 7.93
C LEU A 1 -8.75 8.33 8.83
N MET A 2 -9.81 8.84 9.47
CA MET A 2 -10.67 8.01 10.32
C MET A 2 -11.39 6.87 9.57
N ARG A 3 -11.80 7.07 8.32
CA ARG A 3 -12.44 6.01 7.53
C ARG A 3 -11.47 4.93 7.05
N SER A 4 -10.21 5.26 6.82
CA SER A 4 -9.19 4.27 6.44
C SER A 4 -8.78 3.40 7.63
N SER A 5 -8.67 3.98 8.84
CA SER A 5 -8.43 3.22 10.06
C SER A 5 -9.61 2.30 10.38
N ALA A 6 -10.84 2.79 10.23
CA ALA A 6 -12.05 1.96 10.44
C ALA A 6 -12.11 0.78 9.47
N ALA A 7 -11.77 0.97 8.18
CA ALA A 7 -11.71 -0.13 7.22
C ALA A 7 -10.61 -1.15 7.58
N SER A 8 -9.45 -0.66 8.03
CA SER A 8 -8.35 -1.49 8.52
C SER A 8 -8.77 -2.33 9.73
N ASP A 9 -9.51 -1.77 10.66
CA ASP A 9 -9.96 -2.49 11.85
C ASP A 9 -10.99 -3.57 11.53
N VAL A 10 -11.84 -3.35 10.52
CA VAL A 10 -12.90 -4.32 10.16
C VAL A 10 -12.29 -5.62 9.65
N TYR A 11 -11.37 -5.59 8.67
CA TYR A 11 -10.81 -6.84 8.14
C TYR A 11 -9.92 -7.56 9.15
N LYS A 12 -9.20 -6.83 10.02
CA LYS A 12 -8.40 -7.42 11.09
C LYS A 12 -9.28 -8.13 12.11
N ARG A 13 -10.35 -7.49 12.56
CA ARG A 13 -11.33 -8.12 13.49
C ARG A 13 -12.00 -9.33 12.88
N GLN A 14 -12.35 -9.27 11.61
CA GLN A 14 -12.92 -10.42 10.90
C GLN A 14 -11.93 -11.60 10.82
N ALA A 15 -10.67 -11.34 10.48
CA ALA A 15 -9.64 -12.36 10.45
C ALA A 15 -9.44 -13.00 11.82
N MET A 16 -9.42 -12.20 12.89
CA MET A 16 -9.33 -12.70 14.26
C MET A 16 -10.56 -13.52 14.66
N GLY A 17 -11.77 -13.13 14.24
CA GLY A 17 -12.97 -13.91 14.44
C GLY A 17 -12.88 -15.29 13.80
N VAL A 18 -12.43 -15.39 12.55
CA VAL A 18 -12.23 -16.69 11.87
C VAL A 18 -11.18 -17.53 12.59
N LEU A 19 -10.08 -16.92 13.07
CA LEU A 19 -9.03 -17.64 13.79
C LEU A 19 -9.46 -18.14 15.17
N SER A 20 -10.41 -17.46 15.80
CA SER A 20 -10.98 -17.94 17.08
C SER A 20 -11.83 -19.19 16.91
N GLU A 21 -12.42 -19.38 15.71
CA GLU A 21 -13.23 -20.57 15.38
C GLU A 21 -12.36 -21.69 14.79
N ASP A 22 -11.39 -21.33 13.94
CA ASP A 22 -10.51 -22.30 13.27
C ASP A 22 -9.08 -21.75 13.11
N SER A 23 -8.21 -22.12 14.03
CA SER A 23 -6.80 -21.71 14.04
C SER A 23 -5.97 -22.27 12.86
N SER A 24 -6.45 -23.33 12.19
CA SER A 24 -5.76 -23.90 11.02
C SER A 24 -5.72 -22.94 9.84
N LYS A 25 -6.61 -21.94 9.80
CA LYS A 25 -6.69 -20.90 8.76
C LYS A 25 -5.69 -19.76 8.95
N PHE A 26 -4.79 -19.84 9.93
CA PHE A 26 -3.87 -18.74 10.28
C PHE A 26 -3.12 -18.20 9.07
N GLY A 27 -2.47 -19.05 8.27
CA GLY A 27 -1.68 -18.60 7.11
C GLY A 27 -2.52 -17.86 6.07
N LYS A 28 -3.74 -18.33 5.79
CA LYS A 28 -4.66 -17.71 4.84
C LYS A 28 -5.14 -16.34 5.33
N MET A 29 -5.54 -16.25 6.59
CA MET A 29 -6.00 -15.00 7.19
C MET A 29 -4.86 -13.98 7.31
N LEU A 30 -3.65 -14.44 7.65
CA LEU A 30 -2.46 -13.59 7.74
C LEU A 30 -2.19 -12.90 6.40
N VAL A 31 -2.16 -13.64 5.29
CA VAL A 31 -1.89 -13.07 3.96
C VAL A 31 -2.95 -12.05 3.59
N LEU A 32 -4.24 -12.36 3.72
CA LEU A 32 -5.33 -11.43 3.41
C LEU A 32 -5.31 -10.17 4.29
N THR A 33 -4.77 -10.27 5.50
CA THR A 33 -4.65 -9.15 6.44
C THR A 33 -3.44 -8.26 6.15
N LEU A 34 -2.34 -8.83 5.64
CA LEU A 34 -1.12 -8.09 5.34
C LEU A 34 -1.18 -7.32 4.02
N LEU A 35 -1.89 -7.84 3.02
CA LEU A 35 -1.98 -7.23 1.69
C LEU A 35 -2.40 -5.75 1.73
N PRO A 36 -3.45 -5.33 2.46
CA PRO A 36 -3.82 -3.92 2.52
C PRO A 36 -2.81 -3.00 3.22
N GLY A 37 -1.68 -3.52 3.67
CA GLY A 37 -0.59 -2.77 4.30
C GLY A 37 0.57 -2.42 3.35
N THR A 38 0.63 -3.03 2.18
CA THR A 38 1.74 -2.87 1.21
C THR A 38 1.89 -1.45 0.69
N GLN A 39 0.79 -0.69 0.55
CA GLN A 39 0.82 0.72 0.16
C GLN A 39 1.63 1.58 1.15
N GLY A 40 1.59 1.24 2.42
CA GLY A 40 2.42 1.91 3.44
C GLY A 40 3.91 1.70 3.18
N LEU A 41 4.31 0.49 2.78
CA LEU A 41 5.69 0.18 2.41
C LEU A 41 6.14 0.96 1.16
N TYR A 42 5.30 1.03 0.13
CA TYR A 42 5.60 1.80 -1.08
C TYR A 42 5.78 3.28 -0.79
N GLY A 43 4.88 3.87 0.01
CA GLY A 43 4.99 5.25 0.46
C GLY A 43 6.25 5.50 1.30
N PHE A 44 6.60 4.57 2.17
CA PHE A 44 7.83 4.64 2.96
C PHE A 44 9.09 4.63 2.07
N ILE A 45 9.18 3.74 1.09
CA ILE A 45 10.32 3.66 0.16
C ILE A 45 10.48 4.96 -0.61
N VAL A 46 9.40 5.49 -1.20
CA VAL A 46 9.44 6.76 -1.94
C VAL A 46 9.85 7.91 -1.02
N GLY A 47 9.27 8.01 0.16
CA GLY A 47 9.60 9.05 1.14
C GLY A 47 11.06 8.97 1.59
N PHE A 48 11.57 7.77 1.88
CA PHE A 48 12.97 7.56 2.23
C PHE A 48 13.92 7.99 1.11
N LEU A 49 13.62 7.62 -0.14
CA LEU A 49 14.43 8.02 -1.28
C LEU A 49 14.42 9.54 -1.51
N ILE A 50 13.28 10.20 -1.29
CA ILE A 50 13.21 11.68 -1.33
C ILE A 50 14.10 12.30 -0.27
N LEU A 51 14.12 11.77 0.96
CA LEU A 51 15.01 12.27 2.02
C LEU A 51 16.49 12.10 1.68
N VAL A 52 16.85 10.98 1.06
CA VAL A 52 18.24 10.73 0.61
C VAL A 52 18.59 11.65 -0.57
N SER A 53 17.79 11.63 -1.63
CA SER A 53 18.06 12.38 -2.88
C SER A 53 17.90 13.90 -2.71
N GLY A 54 17.00 14.31 -1.80
CA GLY A 54 16.77 15.72 -1.47
C GLY A 54 17.76 16.32 -0.48
N GLY A 55 18.85 15.61 -0.15
CA GLY A 55 19.93 16.12 0.69
C GLY A 55 19.60 16.28 2.17
N VAL A 56 18.43 15.82 2.64
CA VAL A 56 18.04 15.91 4.07
C VAL A 56 18.91 14.99 4.95
N LEU A 57 19.31 13.84 4.42
CA LEU A 57 20.15 12.85 5.12
C LEU A 57 21.64 13.00 4.76
N GLY A 58 22.05 14.14 4.21
CA GLY A 58 23.41 14.44 3.77
C GLY A 58 23.50 14.57 2.25
N GLY A 59 24.00 15.67 1.77
CA GLY A 59 24.09 15.99 0.34
C GLY A 59 23.83 17.46 0.06
N THR A 60 23.59 17.79 -1.21
CA THR A 60 23.26 19.15 -1.65
C THR A 60 21.75 19.36 -1.57
N ALA A 61 21.36 20.55 -1.09
CA ALA A 61 19.94 20.92 -1.08
C ALA A 61 19.40 20.96 -2.52
N PRO A 62 18.18 20.46 -2.76
CA PRO A 62 17.55 20.48 -4.07
C PRO A 62 17.20 21.91 -4.48
N THR A 63 17.17 22.17 -5.79
CA THR A 63 16.59 23.40 -6.32
C THR A 63 15.08 23.44 -6.04
N ILE A 64 14.46 24.61 -6.24
CA ILE A 64 13.00 24.75 -6.11
C ILE A 64 12.27 23.83 -7.11
N GLY A 65 12.76 23.72 -8.34
CA GLY A 65 12.19 22.84 -9.36
C GLY A 65 12.27 21.36 -8.96
N GLN A 66 13.43 20.93 -8.49
CA GLN A 66 13.60 19.57 -7.97
C GLN A 66 12.69 19.30 -6.76
N GLY A 67 12.55 20.27 -5.84
CA GLY A 67 11.65 20.16 -4.69
C GLY A 67 10.19 20.01 -5.11
N LEU A 68 9.73 20.75 -6.10
CA LEU A 68 8.39 20.62 -6.67
C LEU A 68 8.18 19.25 -7.34
N ALA A 69 9.19 18.72 -8.02
CA ALA A 69 9.11 17.39 -8.62
C ALA A 69 9.03 16.28 -7.55
N TYR A 70 9.79 16.37 -6.45
CA TYR A 70 9.65 15.46 -5.30
C TYR A 70 8.26 15.56 -4.66
N PHE A 71 7.74 16.78 -4.52
CA PHE A 71 6.39 16.98 -4.01
C PHE A 71 5.33 16.32 -4.91
N ALA A 72 5.44 16.49 -6.23
CA ALA A 72 4.54 15.84 -7.18
C ALA A 72 4.64 14.31 -7.12
N ALA A 73 5.84 13.75 -6.99
CA ALA A 73 6.05 12.31 -6.81
C ALA A 73 5.39 11.80 -5.51
N SER A 74 5.52 12.55 -4.41
CA SER A 74 4.88 12.18 -3.14
C SER A 74 3.36 12.23 -3.20
N LEU A 75 2.78 13.17 -3.96
CA LEU A 75 1.34 13.23 -4.19
C LEU A 75 0.85 12.03 -5.01
N ALA A 76 1.59 11.61 -6.03
CA ALA A 76 1.21 10.49 -6.88
C ALA A 76 1.08 9.20 -6.07
N ILE A 77 2.10 8.85 -5.27
CA ILE A 77 2.03 7.66 -4.41
C ILE A 77 1.06 7.86 -3.24
N GLY A 78 0.98 9.07 -2.67
CA GLY A 78 0.08 9.37 -1.56
C GLY A 78 -1.38 9.19 -1.93
N ILE A 79 -1.81 9.78 -3.04
CA ILE A 79 -3.21 9.70 -3.51
C ILE A 79 -3.51 8.29 -4.03
N GLY A 80 -2.65 7.75 -4.91
CA GLY A 80 -2.85 6.42 -5.49
C GLY A 80 -2.82 5.31 -4.44
N GLY A 81 -1.87 5.37 -3.52
CA GLY A 81 -1.77 4.42 -2.40
C GLY A 81 -2.94 4.51 -1.44
N MET A 82 -3.41 5.72 -1.11
CA MET A 82 -4.55 5.92 -0.23
C MET A 82 -5.85 5.34 -0.82
N ILE A 83 -6.14 5.65 -2.09
CA ILE A 83 -7.36 5.17 -2.76
C ILE A 83 -7.30 3.65 -2.93
N SER A 84 -6.16 3.12 -3.40
CA SER A 84 -5.96 1.69 -3.56
C SER A 84 -6.04 0.95 -2.22
N GLY A 85 -5.40 1.45 -1.18
CA GLY A 85 -5.44 0.82 0.15
C GLY A 85 -6.84 0.75 0.75
N PHE A 86 -7.65 1.79 0.53
CA PHE A 86 -9.05 1.78 0.95
C PHE A 86 -9.89 0.74 0.18
N ALA A 87 -9.70 0.66 -1.14
CA ALA A 87 -10.40 -0.32 -1.97
C ALA A 87 -9.94 -1.75 -1.64
N GLN A 88 -8.65 -1.96 -1.42
CA GLN A 88 -8.07 -3.25 -1.07
C GLN A 88 -8.54 -3.73 0.32
N GLY A 89 -8.65 -2.82 1.30
CA GLY A 89 -9.23 -3.16 2.60
C GLY A 89 -10.66 -3.69 2.49
N LYS A 90 -11.49 -3.10 1.62
CA LYS A 90 -12.83 -3.62 1.35
C LYS A 90 -12.80 -4.99 0.65
N ALA A 91 -11.91 -5.18 -0.31
CA ALA A 91 -11.74 -6.48 -0.97
C ALA A 91 -11.26 -7.55 0.02
N ALA A 92 -10.37 -7.20 0.96
CA ALA A 92 -9.90 -8.11 2.00
C ALA A 92 -11.04 -8.54 2.95
N VAL A 93 -11.94 -7.62 3.35
CA VAL A 93 -13.14 -7.95 4.14
C VAL A 93 -13.95 -9.05 3.45
N SER A 94 -14.26 -8.85 2.16
CA SER A 94 -15.02 -9.82 1.37
C SER A 94 -14.26 -11.14 1.17
N GLY A 95 -12.94 -11.06 0.95
CA GLY A 95 -12.07 -12.22 0.77
C GLY A 95 -11.95 -13.08 2.02
N ILE A 96 -11.84 -12.47 3.19
CA ILE A 96 -11.83 -13.16 4.49
C ILE A 96 -13.16 -13.88 4.71
N ALA A 97 -14.28 -13.20 4.50
CA ALA A 97 -15.61 -13.79 4.67
C ALA A 97 -15.86 -14.97 3.70
N LEU A 98 -15.35 -14.86 2.46
CA LEU A 98 -15.45 -15.91 1.47
C LEU A 98 -14.61 -17.14 1.84
N SER A 99 -13.36 -16.90 2.26
CA SER A 99 -12.42 -17.96 2.67
C SER A 99 -12.82 -18.63 3.99
N ALA A 100 -13.54 -17.92 4.87
CA ALA A 100 -14.05 -18.48 6.11
C ALA A 100 -15.11 -19.56 5.85
N LYS A 101 -15.97 -19.34 4.84
CA LYS A 101 -17.03 -20.28 4.48
C LYS A 101 -16.54 -21.55 3.80
N ASP A 102 -15.54 -21.42 2.92
CA ASP A 102 -14.97 -22.53 2.16
C ASP A 102 -13.53 -22.21 1.77
N ASP A 103 -12.63 -23.08 2.17
CA ASP A 103 -11.20 -22.98 1.92
C ASP A 103 -10.83 -22.98 0.43
N SER A 104 -11.64 -23.59 -0.42
CA SER A 104 -11.43 -23.60 -1.88
C SER A 104 -11.54 -22.19 -2.49
N ASN A 105 -12.20 -21.27 -1.81
CA ASN A 105 -12.38 -19.88 -2.27
C ASN A 105 -11.21 -18.96 -1.92
N PHE A 106 -10.24 -19.42 -1.14
CA PHE A 106 -9.06 -18.60 -0.77
C PHE A 106 -8.33 -18.05 -2.00
N SER A 107 -8.09 -18.88 -3.02
CA SER A 107 -7.42 -18.44 -4.25
C SER A 107 -8.20 -17.34 -4.98
N LYS A 108 -9.52 -17.42 -5.03
CA LYS A 108 -10.37 -16.37 -5.62
C LYS A 108 -10.31 -15.08 -4.82
N ALA A 109 -10.31 -15.18 -3.49
CA ALA A 109 -10.15 -14.05 -2.59
C ALA A 109 -8.80 -13.36 -2.80
N MET A 110 -7.72 -14.14 -2.89
CA MET A 110 -6.37 -13.64 -3.17
C MET A 110 -6.29 -12.87 -4.48
N VAL A 111 -6.78 -13.44 -5.58
CA VAL A 111 -6.80 -12.77 -6.89
C VAL A 111 -7.55 -11.43 -6.79
N SER A 112 -8.72 -11.41 -6.16
CA SER A 112 -9.52 -10.19 -6.03
C SER A 112 -8.80 -9.09 -5.26
N VAL A 113 -8.13 -9.43 -4.15
CA VAL A 113 -7.38 -8.46 -3.33
C VAL A 113 -6.12 -7.98 -4.05
N THR A 114 -5.40 -8.88 -4.74
CA THR A 114 -4.16 -8.57 -5.47
C THR A 114 -4.43 -7.68 -6.69
N LEU A 115 -5.56 -7.84 -7.38
CA LEU A 115 -5.90 -6.98 -8.52
C LEU A 115 -6.02 -5.49 -8.12
N VAL A 116 -6.46 -5.20 -6.90
CA VAL A 116 -6.53 -3.82 -6.41
C VAL A 116 -5.14 -3.26 -6.11
N GLU A 117 -4.18 -4.11 -5.75
CA GLU A 117 -2.78 -3.75 -5.48
C GLU A 117 -2.10 -3.12 -6.70
N ILE A 118 -2.45 -3.55 -7.92
CA ILE A 118 -1.84 -3.06 -9.16
C ILE A 118 -1.89 -1.54 -9.26
N TYR A 119 -2.96 -0.91 -8.81
CA TYR A 119 -3.09 0.56 -8.86
C TYR A 119 -2.09 1.26 -7.93
N ALA A 120 -1.85 0.72 -6.74
CA ALA A 120 -0.82 1.22 -5.84
C ALA A 120 0.58 1.02 -6.44
N LEU A 121 0.82 -0.14 -7.05
CA LEU A 121 2.09 -0.47 -7.68
C LEU A 121 2.41 0.46 -8.84
N LEU A 122 1.43 0.78 -9.69
CA LEU A 122 1.59 1.74 -10.79
C LEU A 122 1.93 3.14 -10.25
N SER A 123 1.23 3.60 -9.22
CA SER A 123 1.53 4.88 -8.56
C SER A 123 2.94 4.89 -7.94
N PHE A 124 3.35 3.78 -7.33
CA PHE A 124 4.69 3.60 -6.78
C PHE A 124 5.77 3.68 -7.86
N ILE A 125 5.60 2.97 -8.98
CA ILE A 125 6.56 2.97 -10.09
C ILE A 125 6.74 4.39 -10.65
N VAL A 126 5.64 5.11 -10.91
CA VAL A 126 5.69 6.48 -11.40
C VAL A 126 6.44 7.39 -10.43
N SER A 127 6.10 7.34 -9.14
CA SER A 127 6.76 8.13 -8.12
C SER A 127 8.24 7.79 -7.99
N LEU A 128 8.58 6.50 -8.04
CA LEU A 128 9.96 6.02 -7.98
C LEU A 128 10.79 6.56 -9.15
N LEU A 129 10.26 6.44 -10.38
CA LEU A 129 10.94 6.94 -11.58
C LEU A 129 11.21 8.46 -11.50
N VAL A 130 10.24 9.23 -11.03
CA VAL A 130 10.45 10.67 -10.81
C VAL A 130 11.57 10.90 -9.80
N VAL A 131 11.51 10.27 -8.63
CA VAL A 131 12.48 10.48 -7.55
C VAL A 131 13.91 10.14 -7.97
N ILE A 132 14.13 9.05 -8.71
CA ILE A 132 15.49 8.67 -9.16
C ILE A 132 15.99 9.52 -10.32
N THR A 133 15.10 10.17 -11.07
CA THR A 133 15.46 10.99 -12.24
C THR A 133 15.73 12.45 -11.85
N VAL A 134 15.02 12.99 -10.85
CA VAL A 134 15.09 14.40 -10.43
C VAL A 134 16.51 14.89 -10.14
N PRO A 135 17.41 14.15 -9.47
CA PRO A 135 18.78 14.64 -9.21
C PRO A 135 19.58 14.96 -10.48
N ASN A 136 19.22 14.35 -11.61
CA ASN A 136 19.90 14.55 -12.89
C ASN A 136 19.26 15.65 -13.75
N LEU A 137 18.19 16.28 -13.27
CA LEU A 137 17.48 17.34 -13.99
C LEU A 137 18.04 18.72 -13.59
N ASN A 138 18.36 19.51 -14.58
CA ASN A 138 18.77 20.90 -14.41
C ASN A 138 17.53 21.84 -14.37
N ILE A 139 16.70 21.67 -13.34
CA ILE A 139 15.45 22.42 -13.14
C ILE A 139 15.44 23.15 -11.80
#